data_646b405ad48fd06e7022ee703779bff1
#
_entry.id   646b405ad48fd06e7022ee703779bff1
#
_cell.length_a   1.000
_cell.length_b   1.000
_cell.length_c   1.000
_cell.angle_alpha   90.00
_cell.angle_beta   90.00
_cell.angle_gamma   90.00
#
_symmetry.space_group_name_H-M   'P 1'
#
loop_
_entity.id
_entity.type
_entity.pdbx_description
1 polymer ?
#
loop_
_entity_poly.entity_id
_entity_poly.type
_entity_poly.pdbx_seq_one_letter_code
_entity_poly.pdbx_strand_id
1 'polypeptide(L)'
;NPFDNELKTIIPAGVGFVEYTNKEGKTIKYDISRSANQKVFSYEAKAFWLITKWFDQIAEDHSLSQSGVDIAKRMWGEISKSKVLTRADPRKCLYAHCLYYGLKLANSPREMDYIIRICEIQNTKKMNQAEKIFRECFVNHPEYKGIFINKSGQTMSTQSMYQDIYNMLGFDIQTILKIESVYKTIKPLVLGMTDKTIIAGVMYYVVSDVNKSTEPRKKVIAEMIGICVPTMDKSYKLIKKYYANKKISC
;
A
#
# COMPACT_ATOMS: atom_id res chain seq x y z
N ASN A 1 7.89 5.44 -22.91
CA ASN A 1 6.94 4.34 -22.74
C ASN A 1 7.20 3.31 -23.85
N PRO A 2 7.60 2.04 -23.54
CA PRO A 2 7.88 1.02 -24.55
C PRO A 2 6.67 0.69 -25.45
N PHE A 3 5.48 1.16 -25.09
CA PHE A 3 4.24 0.93 -25.83
C PHE A 3 3.84 2.09 -26.75
N ASP A 4 4.53 3.22 -26.75
CA ASP A 4 4.13 4.38 -27.57
C ASP A 4 4.15 4.10 -29.07
N ASN A 5 5.01 3.18 -29.52
CA ASN A 5 5.06 2.77 -30.90
C ASN A 5 4.02 1.67 -31.25
N GLU A 6 3.57 0.89 -30.27
CA GLU A 6 2.57 -0.17 -30.45
C GLU A 6 1.14 0.36 -30.32
N LEU A 7 0.94 1.45 -29.57
CA LEU A 7 -0.38 2.09 -29.37
C LEU A 7 -0.98 2.67 -30.65
N LYS A 8 -0.16 3.00 -31.65
CA LYS A 8 -0.64 3.55 -32.93
C LYS A 8 -1.48 2.57 -33.77
N THR A 9 -1.45 1.29 -33.42
CA THR A 9 -2.15 0.23 -34.14
C THR A 9 -3.36 -0.32 -33.38
N ILE A 10 -3.72 0.24 -32.24
CA ILE A 10 -4.88 -0.21 -31.47
C ILE A 10 -6.16 0.25 -32.15
N ILE A 11 -7.00 -0.70 -32.56
CA ILE A 11 -8.34 -0.43 -33.05
C ILE A 11 -9.22 -0.09 -31.85
N PRO A 12 -9.92 1.08 -31.84
CA PRO A 12 -10.81 1.43 -30.76
C PRO A 12 -11.86 0.36 -30.47
N ALA A 13 -12.18 0.14 -29.20
CA ALA A 13 -13.24 -0.80 -28.83
C ALA A 13 -14.58 -0.34 -29.45
N GLY A 14 -15.32 -1.27 -30.05
CA GLY A 14 -16.60 -0.99 -30.70
C GLY A 14 -16.54 -0.72 -32.22
N VAL A 15 -15.36 -0.65 -32.80
CA VAL A 15 -15.19 -0.54 -34.26
C VAL A 15 -14.91 -1.94 -34.83
N GLY A 16 -15.90 -2.52 -35.47
CA GLY A 16 -15.74 -3.77 -36.19
C GLY A 16 -16.34 -4.99 -35.49
N PHE A 17 -17.66 -5.05 -35.44
CA PHE A 17 -18.37 -6.30 -35.15
C PHE A 17 -18.67 -7.03 -36.43
N VAL A 18 -18.40 -8.33 -36.45
CA VAL A 18 -18.92 -9.25 -37.49
C VAL A 18 -19.98 -10.12 -36.85
N GLU A 19 -21.14 -10.14 -37.48
CA GLU A 19 -22.21 -11.07 -37.13
C GLU A 19 -22.11 -12.28 -38.02
N TYR A 20 -22.08 -13.45 -37.45
CA TYR A 20 -22.19 -14.71 -38.21
C TYR A 20 -23.19 -15.64 -37.52
N THR A 21 -23.91 -16.40 -38.35
CA THR A 21 -24.86 -17.38 -37.84
C THR A 21 -24.17 -18.73 -37.76
N ASN A 22 -24.17 -19.35 -36.60
CA ASN A 22 -23.58 -20.67 -36.40
C ASN A 22 -24.46 -21.76 -37.06
N LYS A 23 -23.96 -23.00 -37.08
CA LYS A 23 -24.66 -24.14 -37.66
C LYS A 23 -26.02 -24.45 -37.00
N GLU A 24 -26.25 -23.91 -35.83
CA GLU A 24 -27.48 -24.05 -35.03
C GLU A 24 -28.45 -22.88 -35.25
N GLY A 25 -28.19 -21.99 -36.21
CA GLY A 25 -29.05 -20.84 -36.52
C GLY A 25 -28.94 -19.66 -35.54
N LYS A 26 -27.98 -19.68 -34.59
CA LYS A 26 -27.79 -18.62 -33.62
C LYS A 26 -26.83 -17.55 -34.15
N THR A 27 -27.27 -16.30 -34.18
CA THR A 27 -26.42 -15.18 -34.57
C THR A 27 -25.46 -14.81 -33.42
N ILE A 28 -24.17 -14.84 -33.70
CA ILE A 28 -23.09 -14.50 -32.76
C ILE A 28 -22.42 -13.23 -33.25
N LYS A 29 -22.31 -12.23 -32.37
CA LYS A 29 -21.53 -11.02 -32.63
C LYS A 29 -20.09 -11.23 -32.18
N TYR A 30 -19.17 -11.10 -33.13
CA TYR A 30 -17.74 -11.24 -32.86
C TYR A 30 -17.04 -9.88 -32.94
N ASP A 31 -16.39 -9.45 -31.88
CA ASP A 31 -15.62 -8.22 -31.85
C ASP A 31 -14.24 -8.45 -32.48
N ILE A 32 -14.09 -7.99 -33.72
CA ILE A 32 -12.82 -8.07 -34.45
C ILE A 32 -11.76 -7.19 -33.81
N SER A 33 -12.13 -6.03 -33.24
CA SER A 33 -11.18 -5.11 -32.61
C SER A 33 -10.48 -5.79 -31.44
N ARG A 34 -11.23 -6.56 -30.67
CA ARG A 34 -10.69 -7.34 -29.55
C ARG A 34 -9.74 -8.44 -30.03
N SER A 35 -10.08 -9.14 -31.10
CA SER A 35 -9.22 -10.18 -31.65
C SER A 35 -7.97 -9.62 -32.33
N ALA A 36 -8.09 -8.52 -33.07
CA ALA A 36 -6.98 -7.83 -33.72
C ALA A 36 -6.00 -7.28 -32.64
N ASN A 37 -6.51 -6.60 -31.61
CA ASN A 37 -5.70 -6.11 -30.51
C ASN A 37 -5.04 -7.25 -29.71
N GLN A 38 -5.69 -8.41 -29.63
CA GLN A 38 -5.09 -9.60 -29.02
C GLN A 38 -3.92 -10.18 -29.82
N LYS A 39 -3.88 -10.00 -31.11
CA LYS A 39 -2.78 -10.48 -31.98
C LYS A 39 -1.60 -9.51 -32.03
N VAL A 40 -1.86 -8.21 -31.84
CA VAL A 40 -0.84 -7.15 -31.92
C VAL A 40 0.08 -7.15 -30.68
N PHE A 41 -0.44 -7.47 -29.50
CA PHE A 41 0.37 -7.46 -28.30
C PHE A 41 0.96 -8.84 -27.98
N SER A 42 2.24 -8.89 -27.65
CA SER A 42 2.85 -10.07 -27.05
C SER A 42 2.15 -10.43 -25.73
N TYR A 43 2.23 -11.70 -25.34
CA TYR A 43 1.68 -12.15 -24.04
C TYR A 43 2.24 -11.33 -22.87
N GLU A 44 3.51 -10.97 -22.94
CA GLU A 44 4.20 -10.18 -21.91
C GLU A 44 3.67 -8.75 -21.86
N ALA A 45 3.46 -8.11 -23.01
CA ALA A 45 2.90 -6.77 -23.10
C ALA A 45 1.47 -6.70 -22.53
N LYS A 46 0.64 -7.72 -22.81
CA LYS A 46 -0.71 -7.83 -22.23
C LYS A 46 -0.67 -8.01 -20.74
N ALA A 47 0.19 -8.90 -20.25
CA ALA A 47 0.34 -9.13 -18.82
C ALA A 47 0.81 -7.86 -18.11
N PHE A 48 1.75 -7.13 -18.68
CA PHE A 48 2.23 -5.85 -18.15
C PHE A 48 1.12 -4.80 -18.08
N TRP A 49 0.34 -4.66 -19.16
CA TRP A 49 -0.76 -3.70 -19.22
C TRP A 49 -1.87 -4.00 -18.21
N LEU A 50 -2.25 -5.28 -18.06
CA LEU A 50 -3.24 -5.69 -17.06
C LEU A 50 -2.80 -5.34 -15.63
N ILE A 51 -1.52 -5.54 -15.32
CA ILE A 51 -0.98 -5.23 -14.01
C ILE A 51 -0.88 -3.73 -13.79
N THR A 52 -0.54 -2.97 -14.82
CA THR A 52 -0.52 -1.50 -14.75
C THR A 52 -1.92 -0.97 -14.41
N LYS A 53 -2.95 -1.47 -15.08
CA LYS A 53 -4.35 -1.12 -14.75
C LYS A 53 -4.75 -1.53 -13.35
N TRP A 54 -4.31 -2.69 -12.89
CA TRP A 54 -4.59 -3.16 -11.55
C TRP A 54 -3.94 -2.25 -10.49
N PHE A 55 -2.72 -1.75 -10.72
CA PHE A 55 -2.11 -0.75 -9.85
C PHE A 55 -2.93 0.55 -9.80
N ASP A 56 -3.44 1.02 -10.94
CA ASP A 56 -4.28 2.22 -10.99
C ASP A 56 -5.57 2.01 -10.21
N GLN A 57 -6.23 0.87 -10.38
CA GLN A 57 -7.46 0.54 -9.67
C GLN A 57 -7.23 0.52 -8.14
N ILE A 58 -6.20 -0.16 -7.67
CA ILE A 58 -5.86 -0.15 -6.24
C ILE A 58 -5.54 1.26 -5.73
N ALA A 59 -4.90 2.08 -6.55
CA ALA A 59 -4.59 3.45 -6.18
C ALA A 59 -5.86 4.29 -5.97
N GLU A 60 -6.84 4.15 -6.85
CA GLU A 60 -8.14 4.81 -6.73
C GLU A 60 -8.92 4.30 -5.52
N ASP A 61 -9.10 2.97 -5.41
CA ASP A 61 -9.89 2.34 -4.36
C ASP A 61 -9.37 2.63 -2.94
N HIS A 62 -8.06 2.84 -2.81
CA HIS A 62 -7.39 3.04 -1.52
C HIS A 62 -6.71 4.40 -1.36
N SER A 63 -6.98 5.36 -2.26
CA SER A 63 -6.44 6.72 -2.23
C SER A 63 -4.92 6.76 -2.03
N LEU A 64 -4.20 5.92 -2.80
CA LEU A 64 -2.74 5.86 -2.74
C LEU A 64 -2.09 6.99 -3.55
N SER A 65 -0.86 7.34 -3.18
CA SER A 65 -0.08 8.34 -3.92
C SER A 65 0.22 7.87 -5.35
N GLN A 66 -0.24 8.63 -6.35
CA GLN A 66 0.00 8.31 -7.77
C GLN A 66 1.49 8.21 -8.09
N SER A 67 2.32 9.09 -7.53
CA SER A 67 3.77 9.03 -7.72
C SER A 67 4.38 7.72 -7.21
N GLY A 68 3.88 7.19 -6.10
CA GLY A 68 4.30 5.90 -5.57
C GLY A 68 3.88 4.73 -6.46
N VAL A 69 2.67 4.82 -7.00
CA VAL A 69 2.13 3.83 -7.94
C VAL A 69 2.91 3.82 -9.25
N ASP A 70 3.29 4.99 -9.77
CA ASP A 70 4.10 5.09 -10.99
C ASP A 70 5.52 4.52 -10.81
N ILE A 71 6.09 4.70 -9.63
CA ILE A 71 7.35 4.03 -9.26
C ILE A 71 7.15 2.50 -9.20
N ALA A 72 6.06 2.03 -8.60
CA ALA A 72 5.74 0.60 -8.54
C ALA A 72 5.58 -0.04 -9.94
N LYS A 73 4.94 0.67 -10.87
CA LYS A 73 4.82 0.25 -12.27
C LYS A 73 6.18 0.15 -12.97
N ARG A 74 7.07 1.13 -12.75
CA ARG A 74 8.44 1.08 -13.28
C ARG A 74 9.22 -0.10 -12.71
N MET A 75 9.17 -0.32 -11.40
CA MET A 75 9.79 -1.48 -10.75
C MET A 75 9.27 -2.80 -11.33
N TRP A 76 7.95 -2.90 -11.51
CA TRP A 76 7.38 -4.07 -12.14
C TRP A 76 7.90 -4.26 -13.57
N GLY A 77 8.06 -3.18 -14.34
CA GLY A 77 8.66 -3.22 -15.67
C GLY A 77 10.07 -3.83 -15.67
N GLU A 78 10.91 -3.47 -14.69
CA GLU A 78 12.26 -4.05 -14.57
C GLU A 78 12.22 -5.53 -14.16
N ILE A 79 11.36 -5.92 -13.22
CA ILE A 79 11.18 -7.34 -12.86
C ILE A 79 10.72 -8.17 -14.06
N SER A 80 9.81 -7.65 -14.87
CA SER A 80 9.29 -8.36 -16.05
C SER A 80 10.36 -8.62 -17.10
N LYS A 81 11.34 -7.71 -17.24
CA LYS A 81 12.51 -7.87 -18.13
C LYS A 81 13.51 -8.92 -17.64
N SER A 82 13.60 -9.12 -16.33
CA SER A 82 14.58 -10.03 -15.72
C SER A 82 14.29 -11.51 -15.94
N LYS A 83 13.23 -11.86 -16.66
CA LYS A 83 12.77 -13.23 -16.96
C LYS A 83 12.48 -14.08 -15.72
N VAL A 84 12.39 -13.49 -14.54
CA VAL A 84 11.98 -14.18 -13.32
C VAL A 84 10.48 -14.40 -13.37
N LEU A 85 10.07 -15.45 -14.08
CA LEU A 85 8.67 -15.80 -14.28
C LEU A 85 8.15 -16.53 -13.04
N THR A 86 7.48 -15.81 -12.17
CA THR A 86 6.65 -16.40 -11.12
C THR A 86 5.20 -16.49 -11.60
N ARG A 87 4.47 -17.52 -11.13
CA ARG A 87 3.04 -17.71 -11.46
C ARG A 87 2.20 -17.56 -10.19
N ALA A 88 0.95 -17.16 -10.36
CA ALA A 88 -0.07 -17.07 -9.28
C ALA A 88 0.38 -16.26 -8.05
N ASP A 89 0.28 -16.81 -6.84
CA ASP A 89 0.52 -16.12 -5.57
C ASP A 89 1.90 -15.46 -5.43
N PRO A 90 3.03 -16.09 -5.82
CA PRO A 90 4.33 -15.43 -5.80
C PRO A 90 4.37 -14.15 -6.65
N ARG A 91 3.63 -14.11 -7.76
CA ARG A 91 3.54 -12.93 -8.61
C ARG A 91 2.76 -11.81 -7.92
N LYS A 92 1.63 -12.11 -7.27
CA LYS A 92 0.87 -11.13 -6.47
C LYS A 92 1.74 -10.55 -5.35
N CYS A 93 2.54 -11.39 -4.68
CA CYS A 93 3.48 -10.94 -3.66
C CYS A 93 4.56 -9.99 -4.22
N LEU A 94 5.05 -10.20 -5.44
CA LEU A 94 5.98 -9.28 -6.10
C LEU A 94 5.32 -7.92 -6.40
N TYR A 95 4.05 -7.89 -6.84
CA TYR A 95 3.31 -6.64 -7.00
C TYR A 95 3.20 -5.87 -5.69
N ALA A 96 2.90 -6.57 -4.60
CA ALA A 96 2.84 -5.96 -3.28
C ALA A 96 4.18 -5.34 -2.86
N HIS A 97 5.30 -6.01 -3.14
CA HIS A 97 6.62 -5.42 -2.89
C HIS A 97 6.89 -4.20 -3.77
N CYS A 98 6.54 -4.24 -5.07
CA CYS A 98 6.65 -3.06 -5.94
C CYS A 98 5.85 -1.89 -5.37
N LEU A 99 4.60 -2.12 -4.94
CA LEU A 99 3.74 -1.09 -4.37
C LEU A 99 4.30 -0.56 -3.04
N TYR A 100 4.71 -1.45 -2.14
CA TYR A 100 5.32 -1.07 -0.86
C TYR A 100 6.54 -0.17 -1.02
N TYR A 101 7.49 -0.60 -1.84
CA TYR A 101 8.72 0.16 -2.06
C TYR A 101 8.50 1.40 -2.92
N GLY A 102 7.57 1.36 -3.88
CA GLY A 102 7.20 2.53 -4.68
C GLY A 102 6.61 3.64 -3.80
N LEU A 103 5.68 3.31 -2.92
CA LEU A 103 5.11 4.25 -1.95
C LEU A 103 6.16 4.77 -0.97
N LYS A 104 7.08 3.91 -0.52
CA LYS A 104 8.19 4.32 0.36
C LYS A 104 9.10 5.34 -0.32
N LEU A 105 9.44 5.16 -1.59
CA LEU A 105 10.25 6.10 -2.37
C LEU A 105 9.53 7.42 -2.65
N ALA A 106 8.23 7.38 -2.81
CA ALA A 106 7.39 8.57 -3.00
C ALA A 106 7.10 9.34 -1.70
N ASN A 107 7.77 9.01 -0.60
CA ASN A 107 7.53 9.59 0.73
C ASN A 107 6.06 9.47 1.22
N SER A 108 5.34 8.48 0.71
CA SER A 108 3.98 8.13 1.11
C SER A 108 3.90 6.66 1.56
N PRO A 109 4.74 6.25 2.51
CA PRO A 109 4.87 4.85 2.90
C PRO A 109 3.59 4.32 3.56
N ARG A 110 3.34 3.04 3.34
CA ARG A 110 2.30 2.26 4.01
C ARG A 110 2.94 1.05 4.69
N GLU A 111 2.28 0.50 5.69
CA GLU A 111 2.74 -0.75 6.31
C GLU A 111 2.57 -1.93 5.35
N MET A 112 3.47 -2.91 5.45
CA MET A 112 3.39 -4.10 4.60
C MET A 112 2.09 -4.89 4.82
N ASP A 113 1.59 -4.95 6.07
CA ASP A 113 0.33 -5.63 6.40
C ASP A 113 -0.88 -4.97 5.71
N TYR A 114 -0.85 -3.63 5.59
CA TYR A 114 -1.86 -2.90 4.83
C TYR A 114 -1.78 -3.24 3.33
N ILE A 115 -0.57 -3.25 2.76
CA ILE A 115 -0.35 -3.60 1.35
C ILE A 115 -0.78 -5.05 1.07
N ILE A 116 -0.47 -6.00 1.96
CA ILE A 116 -0.90 -7.39 1.85
C ILE A 116 -2.42 -7.49 1.76
N ARG A 117 -3.12 -6.73 2.59
CA ARG A 117 -4.59 -6.72 2.65
C ARG A 117 -5.22 -6.15 1.38
N ILE A 118 -4.77 -4.97 0.91
CA ILE A 118 -5.32 -4.35 -0.31
C ILE A 118 -4.98 -5.13 -1.58
N CYS A 119 -3.85 -5.86 -1.59
CA CYS A 119 -3.49 -6.77 -2.66
C CYS A 119 -4.18 -8.15 -2.57
N GLU A 120 -5.03 -8.36 -1.56
CA GLU A 120 -5.76 -9.63 -1.35
C GLU A 120 -4.83 -10.87 -1.31
N ILE A 121 -3.69 -10.75 -0.63
CA ILE A 121 -2.73 -11.84 -0.51
C ILE A 121 -3.16 -12.76 0.63
N GLN A 122 -3.60 -13.96 0.30
CA GLN A 122 -4.01 -14.96 1.28
C GLN A 122 -2.83 -15.72 1.87
N ASN A 123 -1.81 -16.01 1.07
CA ASN A 123 -0.66 -16.82 1.48
C ASN A 123 0.59 -15.96 1.75
N THR A 124 0.69 -15.46 2.97
CA THR A 124 1.82 -14.63 3.41
C THR A 124 3.17 -15.35 3.42
N LYS A 125 3.20 -16.70 3.45
CA LYS A 125 4.45 -17.47 3.39
C LYS A 125 5.23 -17.21 2.10
N LYS A 126 4.54 -16.83 1.02
CA LYS A 126 5.17 -16.51 -0.27
C LYS A 126 5.78 -15.11 -0.31
N MET A 127 5.46 -14.24 0.67
CA MET A 127 6.03 -12.88 0.74
C MET A 127 7.56 -12.91 0.90
N ASN A 128 8.09 -13.76 1.76
CA ASN A 128 9.54 -13.87 1.97
C ASN A 128 10.27 -14.32 0.70
N GLN A 129 9.66 -15.24 -0.05
CA GLN A 129 10.20 -15.67 -1.35
C GLN A 129 10.19 -14.53 -2.37
N ALA A 130 9.08 -13.79 -2.44
CA ALA A 130 8.95 -12.63 -3.34
C ALA A 130 9.91 -11.51 -2.94
N GLU A 131 10.11 -11.25 -1.64
CA GLU A 131 11.10 -10.28 -1.17
C GLU A 131 12.52 -10.64 -1.61
N LYS A 132 12.89 -11.92 -1.50
CA LYS A 132 14.21 -12.37 -1.96
C LYS A 132 14.41 -12.09 -3.44
N ILE A 133 13.44 -12.46 -4.28
CA ILE A 133 13.47 -12.18 -5.72
C ILE A 133 13.54 -10.67 -5.98
N PHE A 134 12.73 -9.89 -5.29
CA PHE A 134 12.71 -8.44 -5.41
C PHE A 134 14.08 -7.83 -5.07
N ARG A 135 14.70 -8.27 -3.97
CA ARG A 135 16.05 -7.85 -3.57
C ARG A 135 17.10 -8.21 -4.62
N GLU A 136 17.08 -9.44 -5.15
CA GLU A 136 17.99 -9.88 -6.20
C GLU A 136 17.91 -9.00 -7.45
N CYS A 137 16.69 -8.57 -7.84
CA CYS A 137 16.50 -7.67 -8.98
C CYS A 137 17.05 -6.25 -8.75
N PHE A 138 16.92 -5.74 -7.52
CA PHE A 138 17.16 -4.31 -7.27
C PHE A 138 18.38 -3.97 -6.41
N VAL A 139 19.07 -4.93 -5.79
CA VAL A 139 20.22 -4.68 -4.92
C VAL A 139 21.36 -3.94 -5.64
N ASN A 140 21.57 -4.24 -6.92
CA ASN A 140 22.60 -3.62 -7.75
C ASN A 140 22.01 -2.59 -8.74
N HIS A 141 20.70 -2.34 -8.71
CA HIS A 141 20.07 -1.41 -9.63
C HIS A 141 20.47 0.04 -9.29
N PRO A 142 21.00 0.83 -10.23
CA PRO A 142 21.55 2.16 -9.94
C PRO A 142 20.52 3.10 -9.29
N GLU A 143 19.26 3.02 -9.70
CA GLU A 143 18.18 3.87 -9.20
C GLU A 143 17.58 3.37 -7.87
N TYR A 144 17.57 2.05 -7.62
CA TYR A 144 16.83 1.45 -6.51
C TYR A 144 17.68 0.81 -5.42
N LYS A 145 18.99 0.69 -5.59
CA LYS A 145 19.91 0.08 -4.60
C LYS A 145 19.80 0.67 -3.19
N GLY A 146 19.44 1.95 -3.09
CA GLY A 146 19.29 2.66 -1.81
C GLY A 146 18.06 2.29 -1.01
N ILE A 147 17.08 1.57 -1.60
CA ILE A 147 15.82 1.21 -0.95
C ILE A 147 16.03 0.29 0.26
N PHE A 148 17.02 -0.61 0.14
CA PHE A 148 17.33 -1.63 1.15
C PHE A 148 18.25 -1.12 2.25
N ILE A 149 18.87 0.05 2.05
CA ILE A 149 19.66 0.70 3.09
C ILE A 149 18.66 1.32 4.05
N ASN A 150 18.46 0.68 5.19
CA ASN A 150 17.80 1.32 6.30
C ASN A 150 18.65 2.54 6.68
N LYS A 151 18.29 3.70 6.20
CA LYS A 151 18.79 4.96 6.78
C LYS A 151 18.24 4.97 8.19
N SER A 152 19.00 4.39 9.13
CA SER A 152 18.81 4.53 10.56
C SER A 152 18.86 6.03 10.85
N GLY A 153 17.71 6.68 10.89
CA GLY A 153 17.60 8.13 11.11
C GLY A 153 16.48 8.84 10.39
N GLN A 154 15.96 8.34 9.29
CA GLN A 154 14.68 8.86 8.79
C GLN A 154 13.55 8.18 9.56
N THR A 155 13.23 8.73 10.71
CA THR A 155 11.93 8.52 11.35
C THR A 155 10.89 9.03 10.38
N MET A 156 10.26 8.09 9.67
CA MET A 156 9.07 8.40 8.89
C MET A 156 8.08 9.08 9.82
N SER A 157 7.53 10.20 9.39
CA SER A 157 6.50 10.87 10.19
C SER A 157 5.38 9.86 10.42
N THR A 158 4.96 9.71 11.66
CA THR A 158 3.80 8.87 12.00
C THR A 158 2.56 9.30 11.23
N GLN A 159 2.48 10.57 10.86
CA GLN A 159 1.43 11.12 10.03
C GLN A 159 1.33 10.40 8.68
N SER A 160 2.44 10.21 7.96
CA SER A 160 2.39 9.56 6.64
C SER A 160 2.09 8.06 6.73
N MET A 161 2.50 7.39 7.82
CA MET A 161 2.20 5.96 8.02
C MET A 161 0.73 5.69 8.36
N TYR A 162 0.10 6.58 9.10
CA TYR A 162 -1.25 6.36 9.64
C TYR A 162 -2.28 7.32 9.05
N GLN A 163 -1.96 8.01 7.93
CA GLN A 163 -2.85 9.00 7.31
C GLN A 163 -4.22 8.40 6.95
N ASP A 164 -4.24 7.17 6.45
CA ASP A 164 -5.50 6.50 6.10
C ASP A 164 -6.35 6.26 7.35
N ILE A 165 -5.72 5.85 8.46
CA ILE A 165 -6.39 5.64 9.73
C ILE A 165 -6.93 6.96 10.29
N TYR A 166 -6.15 8.05 10.18
CA TYR A 166 -6.61 9.37 10.59
C TYR A 166 -7.82 9.84 9.78
N ASN A 167 -7.80 9.63 8.45
CA ASN A 167 -8.91 9.97 7.57
C ASN A 167 -10.16 9.14 7.89
N MET A 168 -10.01 7.81 8.08
CA MET A 168 -11.12 6.90 8.41
C MET A 168 -11.73 7.19 9.79
N LEU A 169 -10.92 7.69 10.74
CA LEU A 169 -11.39 8.10 12.07
C LEU A 169 -11.94 9.54 12.09
N GLY A 170 -11.82 10.27 10.95
CA GLY A 170 -12.28 11.65 10.84
C GLY A 170 -11.50 12.63 11.72
N PHE A 171 -10.21 12.40 11.94
CA PHE A 171 -9.38 13.30 12.73
C PHE A 171 -9.07 14.58 11.94
N ASP A 172 -9.28 15.73 12.57
CA ASP A 172 -8.86 17.01 12.06
C ASP A 172 -7.33 17.20 12.16
N ILE A 173 -6.82 18.17 11.43
CA ILE A 173 -5.38 18.48 11.39
C ILE A 173 -4.84 18.77 12.78
N GLN A 174 -5.60 19.45 13.64
CA GLN A 174 -5.18 19.81 15.00
C GLN A 174 -5.02 18.56 15.88
N THR A 175 -5.95 17.61 15.76
CA THR A 175 -5.86 16.32 16.45
C THR A 175 -4.65 15.52 15.96
N ILE A 176 -4.39 15.50 14.64
CA ILE A 176 -3.22 14.80 14.07
C ILE A 176 -1.91 15.41 14.58
N LEU A 177 -1.76 16.73 14.56
CA LEU A 177 -0.57 17.42 15.09
C LEU A 177 -0.36 17.13 16.58
N LYS A 178 -1.44 17.04 17.34
CA LYS A 178 -1.40 16.70 18.78
C LYS A 178 -0.94 15.26 19.00
N ILE A 179 -1.45 14.31 18.19
CA ILE A 179 -1.02 12.91 18.23
C ILE A 179 0.49 12.83 17.96
N GLU A 180 0.99 13.50 16.93
CA GLU A 180 2.42 13.52 16.61
C GLU A 180 3.29 14.10 17.71
N SER A 181 2.86 15.22 18.29
CA SER A 181 3.57 15.86 19.40
C SER A 181 3.68 14.93 20.61
N VAL A 182 2.55 14.32 21.02
CA VAL A 182 2.51 13.36 22.13
C VAL A 182 3.37 12.13 21.82
N TYR A 183 3.29 11.61 20.59
CA TYR A 183 4.09 10.46 20.16
C TYR A 183 5.59 10.73 20.23
N LYS A 184 6.06 11.86 19.69
CA LYS A 184 7.47 12.27 19.74
C LYS A 184 7.98 12.39 21.19
N THR A 185 7.14 12.86 22.10
CA THR A 185 7.47 12.99 23.53
C THR A 185 7.54 11.63 24.24
N ILE A 186 6.62 10.71 23.92
CA ILE A 186 6.47 9.43 24.63
C ILE A 186 7.41 8.35 24.08
N LYS A 187 7.67 8.32 22.78
CA LYS A 187 8.49 7.28 22.14
C LYS A 187 9.84 7.03 22.83
N PRO A 188 10.65 8.03 23.16
CA PRO A 188 11.93 7.81 23.87
C PRO A 188 11.78 7.31 25.30
N LEU A 189 10.61 7.45 25.91
CA LEU A 189 10.37 7.09 27.31
C LEU A 189 9.82 5.67 27.48
N VAL A 190 9.29 5.07 26.40
CA VAL A 190 8.65 3.76 26.44
C VAL A 190 9.53 2.74 25.72
N LEU A 191 10.45 2.15 26.48
CA LEU A 191 11.31 1.07 25.97
C LEU A 191 10.54 -0.26 25.92
N GLY A 192 10.74 -1.02 24.85
CA GLY A 192 10.19 -2.38 24.70
C GLY A 192 8.78 -2.46 24.12
N MET A 193 8.15 -1.35 23.74
CA MET A 193 6.90 -1.36 22.97
C MET A 193 7.14 -1.07 21.49
N THR A 194 6.35 -1.70 20.63
CA THR A 194 6.39 -1.42 19.19
C THR A 194 5.77 -0.05 18.89
N ASP A 195 6.21 0.59 17.80
CA ASP A 195 5.66 1.87 17.36
C ASP A 195 4.14 1.81 17.16
N LYS A 196 3.62 0.70 16.63
CA LYS A 196 2.17 0.43 16.52
C LYS A 196 1.44 0.53 17.85
N THR A 197 2.00 -0.06 18.88
CA THR A 197 1.41 -0.05 20.23
C THR A 197 1.42 1.36 20.84
N ILE A 198 2.53 2.08 20.67
CA ILE A 198 2.67 3.44 21.20
C ILE A 198 1.68 4.37 20.51
N ILE A 199 1.62 4.37 19.18
CA ILE A 199 0.74 5.28 18.42
C ILE A 199 -0.75 5.02 18.70
N ALA A 200 -1.16 3.76 18.82
CA ALA A 200 -2.53 3.42 19.19
C ALA A 200 -2.93 3.95 20.56
N GLY A 201 -2.05 3.79 21.54
CA GLY A 201 -2.25 4.38 22.88
C GLY A 201 -2.30 5.90 22.86
N VAL A 202 -1.46 6.55 22.04
CA VAL A 202 -1.44 8.00 21.85
C VAL A 202 -2.72 8.49 21.18
N MET A 203 -3.16 7.85 20.10
CA MET A 203 -4.42 8.19 19.43
C MET A 203 -5.58 8.15 20.42
N TYR A 204 -5.68 7.04 21.17
CA TYR A 204 -6.73 6.88 22.15
C TYR A 204 -6.63 7.94 23.26
N TYR A 205 -5.43 8.25 23.76
CA TYR A 205 -5.21 9.29 24.76
C TYR A 205 -5.64 10.68 24.26
N VAL A 206 -5.25 11.07 23.06
CA VAL A 206 -5.59 12.39 22.52
C VAL A 206 -7.09 12.53 22.33
N VAL A 207 -7.75 11.49 21.83
CA VAL A 207 -9.20 11.53 21.60
C VAL A 207 -9.98 11.54 22.91
N SER A 208 -9.62 10.70 23.90
CA SER A 208 -10.38 10.55 25.12
C SER A 208 -10.07 11.59 26.19
N ASP A 209 -8.79 11.85 26.46
CA ASP A 209 -8.39 12.69 27.60
C ASP A 209 -8.11 14.14 27.19
N VAL A 210 -7.66 14.39 25.96
CA VAL A 210 -7.33 15.73 25.48
C VAL A 210 -8.52 16.38 24.79
N ASN A 211 -9.12 15.72 23.82
CA ASN A 211 -10.25 16.27 23.08
C ASN A 211 -11.59 16.00 23.75
N LYS A 212 -11.63 15.20 24.82
CA LYS A 212 -12.83 14.82 25.57
C LYS A 212 -13.97 14.34 24.66
N SER A 213 -13.64 13.66 23.58
CA SER A 213 -14.62 13.07 22.67
C SER A 213 -15.43 12.00 23.40
N THR A 214 -16.73 12.03 23.23
CA THR A 214 -17.68 11.19 23.96
C THR A 214 -17.64 9.71 23.58
N GLU A 215 -17.00 9.36 22.45
CA GLU A 215 -16.83 7.96 22.05
C GLU A 215 -15.44 7.69 21.47
N PRO A 216 -14.44 7.52 22.31
CA PRO A 216 -13.19 6.92 21.81
C PRO A 216 -13.45 5.44 21.55
N ARG A 217 -13.55 5.13 20.28
CA ARG A 217 -13.79 3.78 19.79
C ARG A 217 -12.54 2.90 19.97
N LYS A 218 -12.25 2.50 21.19
CA LYS A 218 -11.09 1.67 21.55
C LYS A 218 -10.90 0.50 20.62
N LYS A 219 -12.00 -0.25 20.37
CA LYS A 219 -11.97 -1.41 19.47
C LYS A 219 -11.62 -0.99 18.05
N VAL A 220 -12.23 0.08 17.55
CA VAL A 220 -12.02 0.56 16.19
C VAL A 220 -10.57 0.98 15.97
N ILE A 221 -9.97 1.75 16.89
CA ILE A 221 -8.55 2.15 16.81
C ILE A 221 -7.64 0.91 16.85
N ALA A 222 -7.92 -0.02 17.77
CA ALA A 222 -7.12 -1.24 17.91
C ALA A 222 -7.19 -2.13 16.66
N GLU A 223 -8.39 -2.32 16.09
CA GLU A 223 -8.62 -3.09 14.87
C GLU A 223 -7.94 -2.45 13.65
N MET A 224 -8.06 -1.13 13.48
CA MET A 224 -7.45 -0.40 12.37
C MET A 224 -5.93 -0.48 12.38
N ILE A 225 -5.31 -0.41 13.57
CA ILE A 225 -3.85 -0.50 13.72
C ILE A 225 -3.38 -1.97 13.72
N GLY A 226 -4.30 -2.93 13.88
CA GLY A 226 -3.98 -4.36 13.91
C GLY A 226 -3.33 -4.82 15.22
N ILE A 227 -3.81 -4.29 16.37
CA ILE A 227 -3.37 -4.70 17.71
C ILE A 227 -4.57 -5.10 18.58
N CYS A 228 -4.33 -5.84 19.65
CA CYS A 228 -5.40 -6.14 20.60
C CYS A 228 -5.61 -4.98 21.61
N VAL A 229 -6.87 -4.79 22.03
CA VAL A 229 -7.26 -3.75 23.00
C VAL A 229 -6.42 -3.77 24.28
N PRO A 230 -6.13 -4.93 24.91
CA PRO A 230 -5.29 -4.97 26.12
C PRO A 230 -3.87 -4.43 25.89
N THR A 231 -3.30 -4.63 24.70
CA THR A 231 -1.97 -4.11 24.34
C THR A 231 -2.02 -2.58 24.21
N MET A 232 -3.06 -2.05 23.56
CA MET A 232 -3.28 -0.61 23.48
C MET A 232 -3.48 0.02 24.87
N ASP A 233 -4.25 -0.63 25.74
CA ASP A 233 -4.50 -0.15 27.11
C ASP A 233 -3.22 -0.04 27.96
N LYS A 234 -2.26 -0.93 27.77
CA LYS A 234 -0.96 -0.82 28.44
C LYS A 234 -0.25 0.48 28.07
N SER A 235 -0.18 0.79 26.78
CA SER A 235 0.41 2.03 26.27
C SER A 235 -0.37 3.26 26.78
N TYR A 236 -1.68 3.26 26.66
CA TYR A 236 -2.55 4.34 27.14
C TYR A 236 -2.33 4.66 28.63
N LYS A 237 -2.30 3.63 29.51
CA LYS A 237 -2.06 3.80 30.94
C LYS A 237 -0.71 4.44 31.25
N LEU A 238 0.34 4.05 30.50
CA LEU A 238 1.67 4.66 30.66
C LEU A 238 1.67 6.13 30.26
N ILE A 239 1.04 6.45 29.13
CA ILE A 239 0.93 7.83 28.63
C ILE A 239 0.17 8.70 29.65
N LYS A 240 -0.97 8.20 30.12
CA LYS A 240 -1.79 8.90 31.12
C LYS A 240 -1.02 9.15 32.41
N LYS A 241 -0.28 8.16 32.92
CA LYS A 241 0.56 8.29 34.11
C LYS A 241 1.66 9.34 33.90
N TYR A 242 2.32 9.36 32.75
CA TYR A 242 3.35 10.35 32.42
C TYR A 242 2.80 11.78 32.47
N TYR A 243 1.67 12.04 31.83
CA TYR A 243 1.09 13.39 31.83
C TYR A 243 0.43 13.77 33.14
N ALA A 244 -0.07 12.82 33.93
CA ALA A 244 -0.54 13.09 35.29
C ALA A 244 0.61 13.56 36.21
N ASN A 245 1.75 12.87 36.18
CA ASN A 245 2.94 13.25 36.96
C ASN A 245 3.50 14.63 36.55
N LYS A 246 3.46 14.93 35.22
CA LYS A 246 3.94 16.23 34.71
C LYS A 246 3.06 17.41 35.17
N LYS A 247 1.75 17.20 35.39
CA LYS A 247 0.83 18.21 35.90
C LYS A 247 1.04 18.51 37.41
N ILE A 248 1.67 17.60 38.15
CA ILE A 248 1.95 17.74 39.56
C ILE A 248 3.29 18.47 39.80
N SER A 249 4.16 18.49 38.78
CA SER A 249 5.52 19.07 38.84
C SER A 249 5.59 20.51 38.29
N CYS A 250 4.47 21.10 37.89
CA CYS A 250 4.28 22.51 37.52
C CYS A 250 3.38 23.21 38.53
#